data_2590297f76719c0fe72844c038f60cc0
#
_entry.id   2590297f76719c0fe72844c038f60cc0
#
_cell.length_a   1.000
_cell.length_b   1.000
_cell.length_c   1.000
_cell.angle_alpha   90.00
_cell.angle_beta   90.00
_cell.angle_gamma   90.00
#
_symmetry.space_group_name_H-M   'P 1'
#
loop_
_entity.id
_entity.type
_entity.pdbx_description
1 polymer ?
#
loop_
_entity_poly.entity_id
_entity_poly.type
_entity_poly.pdbx_seq_one_letter_code
_entity_poly.pdbx_strand_id
1 'polypeptide(L)'
;MISRLLLLLVVVCLQPSLHAADEGLRRFLYVATPDGAQMETASGKGMLIFDIDAGFKFVRHIGNSNLTFGVRGLTGCLATHSLYYSTTDRRLGRFDLETEKVIWERQYSGGCDRSSVTLDGKRVYAPTGWWEQSGKSGFVVIDGDTGAEIKRIPVGENAHNSIVSLDGTRLFLGTTTRLTVFDSRDERVLKSIPDVGESGVFPFTVNRKLTYAFVCLGKHVGFDVVDLEQGKAIHRVLAGDSPIAHRTHGAGLTPDESELWISDQDGKKLFIFDATKMPPAPKGHVDLSIGGHGWVNFSLDGKYAWCHTPDVFDAHTKQRVATLKDETGKPFGSSKLIEVHFKNGKVVRMSSEFGLGRAGM
;
A
#
# COMPACT_ATOMS: atom_id res chain seq x y z
N MET A 1 -54.55 39.61 36.60
CA MET A 1 -54.53 38.34 35.83
C MET A 1 -53.20 38.25 35.12
N ILE A 2 -52.23 37.51 35.65
CA ILE A 2 -50.89 37.34 35.11
C ILE A 2 -50.80 35.95 34.54
N SER A 3 -50.74 35.86 33.18
CA SER A 3 -50.62 34.62 32.45
C SER A 3 -49.14 34.16 32.48
N ARG A 4 -48.88 32.99 33.08
CA ARG A 4 -47.57 32.36 33.07
C ARG A 4 -47.42 31.52 31.80
N LEU A 5 -46.51 31.89 30.93
CA LEU A 5 -46.09 31.14 29.75
C LEU A 5 -45.09 30.07 30.20
N LEU A 6 -45.47 28.79 30.09
CA LEU A 6 -44.58 27.64 30.33
C LEU A 6 -43.81 27.38 29.07
N LEU A 7 -42.48 27.57 29.09
CA LEU A 7 -41.54 27.21 28.02
C LEU A 7 -41.17 25.73 28.21
N LEU A 8 -41.64 24.87 27.31
CA LEU A 8 -41.23 23.45 27.25
C LEU A 8 -39.90 23.40 26.52
N LEU A 9 -38.81 23.08 27.23
CA LEU A 9 -37.50 22.75 26.66
C LEU A 9 -37.56 21.30 26.18
N VAL A 10 -37.59 21.09 24.85
CA VAL A 10 -37.42 19.77 24.25
C VAL A 10 -35.91 19.53 24.15
N VAL A 11 -35.39 18.69 25.06
CA VAL A 11 -34.03 18.18 24.97
C VAL A 11 -34.05 17.04 23.96
N VAL A 12 -33.58 17.29 22.74
CA VAL A 12 -33.32 16.24 21.75
C VAL A 12 -31.99 15.58 22.13
N CYS A 13 -32.06 14.45 22.81
CA CYS A 13 -30.92 13.55 22.98
C CYS A 13 -30.57 12.94 21.62
N LEU A 14 -29.57 13.50 20.94
CA LEU A 14 -28.88 12.84 19.85
C LEU A 14 -28.14 11.62 20.44
N GLN A 15 -28.74 10.45 20.35
CA GLN A 15 -28.04 9.21 20.60
C GLN A 15 -27.02 9.02 19.46
N PRO A 16 -25.72 8.82 19.77
CA PRO A 16 -24.80 8.36 18.75
C PRO A 16 -25.29 7.01 18.26
N SER A 17 -25.51 6.90 16.95
CA SER A 17 -25.77 5.61 16.30
C SER A 17 -24.51 4.74 16.50
N LEU A 18 -24.54 3.91 17.53
CA LEU A 18 -23.67 2.75 17.63
C LEU A 18 -23.96 1.91 16.38
N HIS A 19 -23.06 1.96 15.40
CA HIS A 19 -23.00 0.93 14.39
C HIS A 19 -22.88 -0.38 15.15
N ALA A 20 -23.89 -1.24 15.06
CA ALA A 20 -23.83 -2.59 15.60
C ALA A 20 -22.54 -3.22 15.06
N ALA A 21 -21.63 -3.59 15.97
CA ALA A 21 -20.45 -4.35 15.59
C ALA A 21 -20.95 -5.56 14.81
N ASP A 22 -20.44 -5.73 13.58
CA ASP A 22 -20.87 -6.83 12.69
C ASP A 22 -20.44 -8.14 13.38
N GLU A 23 -21.41 -8.83 14.01
CA GLU A 23 -21.15 -9.99 14.86
C GLU A 23 -20.32 -11.01 14.07
N GLY A 24 -19.14 -11.38 14.61
CA GLY A 24 -18.22 -12.34 14.01
C GLY A 24 -17.21 -11.75 13.01
N LEU A 25 -17.21 -10.44 12.77
CA LEU A 25 -16.17 -9.79 11.97
C LEU A 25 -14.89 -9.66 12.80
N ARG A 26 -13.76 -10.06 12.23
CA ARG A 26 -12.41 -9.89 12.81
C ARG A 26 -11.48 -9.27 11.81
N ARG A 27 -10.68 -8.31 12.26
CA ARG A 27 -9.74 -7.56 11.42
C ARG A 27 -8.32 -7.88 11.80
N PHE A 28 -7.53 -8.31 10.81
CA PHE A 28 -6.13 -8.62 11.01
C PHE A 28 -5.24 -7.79 10.09
N LEU A 29 -4.08 -7.40 10.59
CA LEU A 29 -3.01 -6.78 9.82
C LEU A 29 -1.94 -7.83 9.52
N TYR A 30 -1.73 -8.13 8.25
CA TYR A 30 -0.65 -8.98 7.75
C TYR A 30 0.54 -8.10 7.39
N VAL A 31 1.68 -8.40 7.96
CA VAL A 31 2.88 -7.56 7.88
C VAL A 31 4.04 -8.38 7.33
N ALA A 32 4.54 -8.00 6.16
CA ALA A 32 5.67 -8.66 5.51
C ALA A 32 6.97 -8.41 6.29
N THR A 33 7.80 -9.45 6.43
CA THR A 33 9.12 -9.37 7.06
C THR A 33 10.22 -9.62 6.02
N PRO A 34 10.96 -8.57 5.61
CA PRO A 34 11.94 -8.68 4.52
C PRO A 34 13.31 -9.21 4.93
N ASP A 35 13.44 -9.95 6.03
CA ASP A 35 14.65 -10.63 6.54
C ASP A 35 15.91 -9.74 6.69
N GLY A 36 15.72 -8.45 6.91
CA GLY A 36 16.82 -7.47 7.01
C GLY A 36 17.34 -6.94 5.69
N ALA A 37 16.89 -7.49 4.55
CA ALA A 37 17.38 -7.04 3.23
C ALA A 37 17.01 -5.58 2.90
N GLN A 38 16.00 -5.03 3.55
CA GLN A 38 15.52 -3.66 3.32
C GLN A 38 15.39 -2.83 4.60
N MET A 39 15.45 -3.45 5.77
CA MET A 39 15.22 -2.83 7.07
C MET A 39 16.20 -3.39 8.09
N GLU A 40 16.84 -2.52 8.86
CA GLU A 40 17.80 -2.92 9.92
C GLU A 40 17.14 -3.73 11.05
N THR A 41 15.84 -3.54 11.25
CA THR A 41 15.07 -4.12 12.36
C THR A 41 14.10 -5.19 11.91
N ALA A 42 14.32 -5.83 10.77
CA ALA A 42 13.44 -6.88 10.29
C ALA A 42 13.42 -8.09 11.24
N SER A 43 12.24 -8.61 11.51
CA SER A 43 12.01 -9.75 12.42
C SER A 43 12.18 -11.12 11.77
N GLY A 44 13.01 -11.22 10.74
CA GLY A 44 13.26 -12.49 10.07
C GLY A 44 12.39 -12.71 8.83
N LYS A 45 11.80 -13.89 8.67
CA LYS A 45 11.21 -14.33 7.41
C LYS A 45 9.69 -14.48 7.51
N GLY A 46 8.98 -14.30 6.40
CA GLY A 46 7.55 -14.54 6.33
C GLY A 46 6.67 -13.35 6.66
N MET A 47 5.59 -13.58 7.40
CA MET A 47 4.60 -12.55 7.74
C MET A 47 4.22 -12.62 9.21
N LEU A 48 4.12 -11.47 9.87
CA LEU A 48 3.56 -11.31 11.21
C LEU A 48 2.08 -10.93 11.09
N ILE A 49 1.26 -11.45 11.99
CA ILE A 49 -0.18 -11.16 12.02
C ILE A 49 -0.53 -10.49 13.33
N PHE A 50 -1.26 -9.37 13.23
CA PHE A 50 -1.75 -8.59 14.36
C PHE A 50 -3.27 -8.49 14.34
N ASP A 51 -3.90 -8.58 15.51
CA ASP A 51 -5.33 -8.35 15.69
C ASP A 51 -5.60 -6.86 15.90
N ILE A 52 -6.20 -6.23 14.89
CA ILE A 52 -6.52 -4.79 14.89
C ILE A 52 -7.52 -4.46 16.00
N ASP A 53 -8.52 -5.32 16.18
CA ASP A 53 -9.60 -5.11 17.14
C ASP A 53 -9.14 -5.27 18.59
N ALA A 54 -8.05 -6.02 18.80
CA ALA A 54 -7.39 -6.18 20.11
C ALA A 54 -6.23 -5.17 20.33
N GLY A 55 -6.25 -4.01 19.66
CA GLY A 55 -5.22 -2.98 19.80
C GLY A 55 -3.88 -3.36 19.17
N PHE A 56 -3.90 -4.03 18.05
CA PHE A 56 -2.72 -4.51 17.31
C PHE A 56 -1.91 -5.54 18.09
N LYS A 57 -2.57 -6.38 18.87
CA LYS A 57 -1.93 -7.48 19.57
C LYS A 57 -1.36 -8.48 18.57
N PHE A 58 -0.09 -8.88 18.78
CA PHE A 58 0.53 -9.96 18.01
C PHE A 58 -0.29 -11.26 18.15
N VAL A 59 -0.55 -11.91 17.04
CA VAL A 59 -1.29 -13.18 16.98
C VAL A 59 -0.35 -14.33 16.71
N ARG A 60 0.39 -14.28 15.59
CA ARG A 60 1.33 -15.31 15.18
C ARG A 60 2.25 -14.87 14.06
N HIS A 61 3.25 -15.68 13.82
CA HIS A 61 4.21 -15.57 12.74
C HIS A 61 4.00 -16.72 11.73
N ILE A 62 3.79 -16.37 10.46
CA ILE A 62 3.78 -17.32 9.34
C ILE A 62 5.17 -17.26 8.70
N GLY A 63 6.04 -18.23 8.96
CA GLY A 63 7.41 -18.14 8.49
C GLY A 63 8.12 -19.46 8.32
N ASN A 64 8.34 -20.17 9.41
CA ASN A 64 9.35 -21.25 9.45
C ASN A 64 8.98 -22.54 8.71
N SER A 65 7.72 -22.80 8.44
CA SER A 65 7.28 -24.02 7.74
C SER A 65 6.73 -23.79 6.34
N ASN A 66 6.26 -22.56 6.07
CA ASN A 66 5.55 -22.22 4.83
C ASN A 66 6.28 -21.19 3.99
N LEU A 67 6.97 -20.22 4.63
CA LEU A 67 7.72 -19.15 3.96
C LEU A 67 9.15 -19.14 4.52
N THR A 68 10.10 -19.54 3.71
CA THR A 68 11.50 -19.69 4.12
C THR A 68 12.37 -18.46 3.86
N PHE A 69 11.82 -17.47 3.17
CA PHE A 69 12.54 -16.25 2.76
C PHE A 69 11.85 -14.99 3.25
N GLY A 70 12.57 -13.88 3.27
CA GLY A 70 12.01 -12.58 3.56
C GLY A 70 10.98 -12.19 2.51
N VAL A 71 9.83 -11.68 2.95
CA VAL A 71 8.75 -11.19 2.07
C VAL A 71 8.98 -9.73 1.75
N ARG A 72 9.20 -9.44 0.47
CA ARG A 72 9.55 -8.10 -0.03
C ARG A 72 8.37 -7.32 -0.56
N GLY A 73 7.45 -7.98 -1.23
CA GLY A 73 6.20 -7.42 -1.78
C GLY A 73 5.01 -8.25 -1.33
N LEU A 74 3.87 -7.61 -1.17
CA LEU A 74 2.65 -8.26 -0.72
C LEU A 74 1.46 -7.60 -1.43
N THR A 75 0.62 -8.40 -2.08
CA THR A 75 -0.64 -7.91 -2.65
C THR A 75 -1.76 -8.90 -2.39
N GLY A 76 -2.97 -8.39 -2.22
CA GLY A 76 -4.13 -9.19 -1.88
C GLY A 76 -5.12 -9.31 -3.03
N CYS A 77 -5.79 -10.46 -3.13
CA CYS A 77 -6.90 -10.68 -4.04
C CYS A 77 -8.08 -11.28 -3.29
N LEU A 78 -9.17 -10.52 -3.22
CA LEU A 78 -10.37 -10.95 -2.51
C LEU A 78 -11.04 -12.14 -3.23
N ALA A 79 -11.11 -12.13 -4.56
CA ALA A 79 -11.77 -13.20 -5.33
C ALA A 79 -11.13 -14.57 -5.14
N THR A 80 -9.86 -14.62 -4.80
CA THR A 80 -9.12 -15.88 -4.57
C THR A 80 -8.81 -16.12 -3.10
N HIS A 81 -9.23 -15.23 -2.18
CA HIS A 81 -8.93 -15.26 -0.74
C HIS A 81 -7.43 -15.43 -0.46
N SER A 82 -6.58 -14.82 -1.29
CA SER A 82 -5.14 -15.08 -1.27
C SER A 82 -4.31 -13.82 -1.16
N LEU A 83 -3.12 -13.97 -0.57
CA LEU A 83 -2.01 -13.03 -0.70
C LEU A 83 -1.04 -13.56 -1.76
N TYR A 84 -0.58 -12.67 -2.63
CA TYR A 84 0.54 -12.91 -3.52
C TYR A 84 1.75 -12.18 -2.94
N TYR A 85 2.86 -12.87 -2.75
CA TYR A 85 4.04 -12.35 -2.09
C TYR A 85 5.29 -12.56 -2.95
N SER A 86 6.12 -11.53 -3.04
CA SER A 86 7.47 -11.66 -3.60
C SER A 86 8.50 -11.79 -2.48
N THR A 87 9.61 -12.44 -2.76
CA THR A 87 10.63 -12.72 -1.77
C THR A 87 11.97 -12.09 -2.11
N THR A 88 12.84 -11.98 -1.12
CA THR A 88 14.19 -11.42 -1.26
C THR A 88 15.11 -12.29 -2.13
N ASP A 89 14.77 -13.56 -2.38
CA ASP A 89 15.48 -14.50 -3.26
C ASP A 89 14.83 -14.69 -4.63
N ARG A 90 14.01 -13.72 -5.08
CA ARG A 90 13.42 -13.64 -6.44
C ARG A 90 12.32 -14.66 -6.73
N ARG A 91 11.56 -15.07 -5.70
CA ARG A 91 10.38 -15.91 -5.86
C ARG A 91 9.13 -15.06 -5.79
N LEU A 92 8.07 -15.57 -6.36
CA LEU A 92 6.71 -15.11 -6.13
C LEU A 92 5.86 -16.32 -5.80
N GLY A 93 4.99 -16.14 -4.81
CA GLY A 93 4.10 -17.20 -4.37
C GLY A 93 2.68 -16.70 -4.12
N ARG A 94 1.75 -17.64 -4.08
CA ARG A 94 0.36 -17.45 -3.68
C ARG A 94 0.09 -18.19 -2.38
N PHE A 95 -0.38 -17.44 -1.39
CA PHE A 95 -0.73 -17.94 -0.06
C PHE A 95 -2.24 -17.83 0.16
N ASP A 96 -2.90 -18.93 0.45
CA ASP A 96 -4.32 -18.99 0.77
C ASP A 96 -4.55 -18.60 2.23
N LEU A 97 -5.38 -17.58 2.43
CA LEU A 97 -5.62 -16.99 3.75
C LEU A 97 -6.53 -17.83 4.65
N GLU A 98 -7.38 -18.67 4.07
CA GLU A 98 -8.33 -19.48 4.84
C GLU A 98 -7.72 -20.80 5.28
N THR A 99 -6.90 -21.42 4.42
CA THR A 99 -6.20 -22.69 4.72
C THR A 99 -4.80 -22.48 5.27
N GLU A 100 -4.26 -21.25 5.16
CA GLU A 100 -2.89 -20.88 5.53
C GLU A 100 -1.82 -21.74 4.85
N LYS A 101 -2.04 -22.05 3.57
CA LYS A 101 -1.10 -22.84 2.75
C LYS A 101 -0.57 -22.04 1.58
N VAL A 102 0.69 -22.29 1.24
CA VAL A 102 1.26 -21.88 -0.04
C VAL A 102 0.63 -22.75 -1.12
N ILE A 103 -0.10 -22.13 -2.05
CA ILE A 103 -0.73 -22.84 -3.18
C ILE A 103 0.32 -23.13 -4.25
N TRP A 104 1.14 -22.14 -4.57
CA TRP A 104 2.31 -22.27 -5.42
C TRP A 104 3.37 -21.24 -5.03
N GLU A 105 4.63 -21.55 -5.30
CA GLU A 105 5.77 -20.64 -5.23
C GLU A 105 6.73 -20.98 -6.35
N ARG A 106 7.19 -19.98 -7.10
CA ARG A 106 8.10 -20.15 -8.23
C ARG A 106 9.19 -19.11 -8.24
N GLN A 107 10.34 -19.47 -8.74
CA GLN A 107 11.46 -18.55 -8.99
C GLN A 107 11.41 -18.06 -10.44
N TYR A 108 11.63 -16.78 -10.65
CA TYR A 108 11.64 -16.15 -11.96
C TYR A 108 13.04 -15.58 -12.26
N SER A 109 13.55 -15.80 -13.48
CA SER A 109 14.92 -15.43 -13.84
C SER A 109 15.23 -13.96 -13.64
N GLY A 110 14.29 -13.09 -13.95
CA GLY A 110 14.41 -11.66 -13.77
C GLY A 110 14.10 -11.14 -12.36
N GLY A 111 13.71 -12.03 -11.44
CA GLY A 111 13.25 -11.64 -10.12
C GLY A 111 11.80 -11.13 -10.11
N CYS A 112 11.32 -10.78 -8.94
CA CYS A 112 9.99 -10.20 -8.72
C CYS A 112 10.07 -9.14 -7.63
N ASP A 113 9.59 -7.94 -7.92
CA ASP A 113 9.49 -6.87 -6.93
C ASP A 113 8.04 -6.67 -6.48
N ARG A 114 7.53 -5.47 -6.43
CA ARG A 114 6.18 -5.14 -5.94
C ARG A 114 5.15 -5.41 -7.03
N SER A 115 4.54 -6.58 -6.93
CA SER A 115 3.54 -7.04 -7.89
C SER A 115 2.15 -6.51 -7.56
N SER A 116 1.29 -6.51 -8.57
CA SER A 116 -0.16 -6.36 -8.43
C SER A 116 -0.88 -7.53 -9.08
N VAL A 117 -2.14 -7.71 -8.73
CA VAL A 117 -2.97 -8.82 -9.21
C VAL A 117 -4.30 -8.28 -9.74
N THR A 118 -4.83 -8.88 -10.79
CA THR A 118 -6.17 -8.56 -11.30
C THR A 118 -7.24 -8.91 -10.26
N LEU A 119 -8.38 -8.22 -10.31
CA LEU A 119 -9.44 -8.40 -9.31
C LEU A 119 -10.00 -9.83 -9.27
N ASP A 120 -9.95 -10.55 -10.39
CA ASP A 120 -10.33 -11.97 -10.53
C ASP A 120 -9.22 -12.94 -10.12
N GLY A 121 -8.03 -12.45 -9.82
CA GLY A 121 -6.87 -13.24 -9.45
C GLY A 121 -6.20 -13.99 -10.60
N LYS A 122 -6.59 -13.77 -11.86
CA LYS A 122 -6.10 -14.55 -12.99
C LYS A 122 -4.72 -14.14 -13.48
N ARG A 123 -4.33 -12.90 -13.29
CA ARG A 123 -3.02 -12.39 -13.72
C ARG A 123 -2.32 -11.62 -12.61
N VAL A 124 -1.04 -11.91 -12.44
CA VAL A 124 -0.14 -11.16 -11.58
C VAL A 124 0.89 -10.45 -12.45
N TYR A 125 1.07 -9.17 -12.20
CA TYR A 125 2.05 -8.32 -12.88
C TYR A 125 3.22 -8.07 -11.94
N ALA A 126 4.33 -8.76 -12.18
CA ALA A 126 5.52 -8.71 -11.33
C ALA A 126 6.64 -7.97 -12.04
N PRO A 127 7.04 -6.79 -11.56
CA PRO A 127 8.20 -6.09 -12.09
C PRO A 127 9.47 -6.88 -11.75
N THR A 128 10.44 -6.90 -12.69
CA THR A 128 11.73 -7.55 -12.47
C THR A 128 12.62 -6.79 -11.48
N GLY A 129 12.24 -5.54 -11.18
CA GLY A 129 12.92 -4.73 -10.16
C GLY A 129 14.37 -4.45 -10.51
N TRP A 130 15.20 -4.47 -9.47
CA TRP A 130 16.62 -4.13 -9.56
C TRP A 130 17.51 -5.34 -9.94
N TRP A 131 16.95 -6.52 -10.12
CA TRP A 131 17.71 -7.73 -10.43
C TRP A 131 18.04 -7.90 -11.91
N GLU A 132 17.28 -7.25 -12.80
CA GLU A 132 17.62 -7.21 -14.22
C GLU A 132 18.29 -5.89 -14.59
N GLN A 133 19.30 -5.98 -15.46
CA GLN A 133 19.99 -4.79 -15.97
C GLN A 133 19.07 -3.98 -16.89
N SER A 134 19.35 -2.68 -16.98
CA SER A 134 18.75 -1.80 -17.98
C SER A 134 18.81 -2.42 -19.37
N GLY A 135 17.69 -2.37 -20.11
CA GLY A 135 17.54 -2.98 -21.42
C GLY A 135 16.90 -4.39 -21.41
N LYS A 136 16.95 -5.11 -20.27
CA LYS A 136 16.30 -6.42 -20.12
C LYS A 136 15.13 -6.39 -19.14
N SER A 137 15.01 -5.32 -18.37
CA SER A 137 13.99 -5.17 -17.36
C SER A 137 12.59 -5.11 -17.97
N GLY A 138 11.61 -5.62 -17.24
CA GLY A 138 10.22 -5.65 -17.68
C GLY A 138 9.27 -6.08 -16.58
N PHE A 139 8.04 -6.32 -16.98
CA PHE A 139 7.02 -6.91 -16.13
C PHE A 139 6.74 -8.34 -16.58
N VAL A 140 6.86 -9.28 -15.69
CA VAL A 140 6.46 -10.67 -15.91
C VAL A 140 4.97 -10.75 -15.66
N VAL A 141 4.23 -11.22 -16.66
CA VAL A 141 2.79 -11.54 -16.52
C VAL A 141 2.68 -13.01 -16.16
N ILE A 142 2.07 -13.29 -15.04
CA ILE A 142 2.04 -14.60 -14.42
C ILE A 142 0.59 -15.06 -14.27
N ASP A 143 0.33 -16.32 -14.58
CA ASP A 143 -0.94 -16.98 -14.31
C ASP A 143 -1.16 -17.07 -12.80
N GLY A 144 -2.22 -16.49 -12.30
CA GLY A 144 -2.48 -16.37 -10.86
C GLY A 144 -2.87 -17.70 -10.20
N ASP A 145 -3.36 -18.69 -10.98
CA ASP A 145 -3.75 -19.99 -10.47
C ASP A 145 -2.56 -20.97 -10.38
N THR A 146 -1.65 -20.90 -11.35
CA THR A 146 -0.56 -21.89 -11.49
C THR A 146 0.84 -21.35 -11.21
N GLY A 147 1.00 -20.01 -11.22
CA GLY A 147 2.29 -19.35 -11.15
C GLY A 147 3.12 -19.48 -12.43
N ALA A 148 2.56 -19.94 -13.53
CA ALA A 148 3.27 -20.03 -14.81
C ALA A 148 3.49 -18.66 -15.42
N GLU A 149 4.68 -18.40 -15.97
CA GLU A 149 4.93 -17.21 -16.77
C GLU A 149 4.10 -17.29 -18.07
N ILE A 150 3.24 -16.30 -18.30
CA ILE A 150 2.43 -16.18 -19.52
C ILE A 150 3.24 -15.46 -20.60
N LYS A 151 3.78 -14.29 -20.24
CA LYS A 151 4.56 -13.44 -21.14
C LYS A 151 5.33 -12.38 -20.35
N ARG A 152 6.16 -11.62 -21.06
CA ARG A 152 6.79 -10.41 -20.52
C ARG A 152 6.35 -9.17 -21.28
N ILE A 153 6.23 -8.07 -20.54
CA ILE A 153 6.06 -6.73 -21.09
C ILE A 153 7.41 -6.04 -20.96
N PRO A 154 8.20 -5.93 -22.05
CA PRO A 154 9.50 -5.28 -21.99
C PRO A 154 9.32 -3.77 -21.83
N VAL A 155 10.12 -3.16 -20.96
CA VAL A 155 10.07 -1.71 -20.73
C VAL A 155 11.42 -1.04 -20.98
N GLY A 156 12.49 -1.81 -21.16
CA GLY A 156 13.84 -1.29 -21.46
C GLY A 156 14.53 -0.56 -20.32
N GLU A 157 13.86 -0.41 -19.19
CA GLU A 157 14.29 0.34 -18.01
C GLU A 157 13.98 -0.48 -16.75
N ASN A 158 14.53 -0.06 -15.60
CA ASN A 158 14.23 -0.75 -14.35
C ASN A 158 12.73 -0.63 -14.02
N ALA A 159 12.04 -1.77 -14.05
CA ALA A 159 10.66 -1.89 -13.64
C ALA A 159 10.58 -1.97 -12.12
N HIS A 160 9.85 -1.07 -11.46
CA HIS A 160 9.87 -0.98 -10.00
C HIS A 160 8.58 -1.54 -9.38
N ASN A 161 7.41 -1.03 -9.77
CA ASN A 161 6.13 -1.49 -9.21
C ASN A 161 5.01 -1.45 -10.23
N SER A 162 4.01 -2.25 -9.99
CA SER A 162 2.75 -2.26 -10.74
C SER A 162 1.58 -2.01 -9.82
N ILE A 163 0.52 -1.41 -10.34
CA ILE A 163 -0.77 -1.22 -9.64
C ILE A 163 -1.90 -1.57 -10.60
N VAL A 164 -2.78 -2.47 -10.19
CA VAL A 164 -4.10 -2.63 -10.80
C VAL A 164 -5.06 -1.72 -10.06
N SER A 165 -5.82 -0.89 -10.80
CA SER A 165 -6.81 0.01 -10.22
C SER A 165 -7.91 -0.75 -9.47
N LEU A 166 -8.54 -0.10 -8.49
CA LEU A 166 -9.58 -0.73 -7.68
C LEU A 166 -10.86 -1.10 -8.46
N ASP A 167 -11.08 -0.48 -9.61
CA ASP A 167 -12.15 -0.84 -10.54
C ASP A 167 -11.74 -1.91 -11.55
N GLY A 168 -10.47 -2.34 -11.51
CA GLY A 168 -9.90 -3.35 -12.39
C GLY A 168 -9.71 -2.92 -13.83
N THR A 169 -9.92 -1.64 -14.19
CA THR A 169 -9.91 -1.20 -15.59
C THR A 169 -8.54 -0.77 -16.10
N ARG A 170 -7.61 -0.42 -15.21
CA ARG A 170 -6.27 0.09 -15.54
C ARG A 170 -5.19 -0.70 -14.85
N LEU A 171 -4.09 -0.89 -15.57
CA LEU A 171 -2.82 -1.34 -15.03
C LEU A 171 -1.81 -0.21 -15.18
N PHE A 172 -1.16 0.15 -14.09
CA PHE A 172 -0.11 1.15 -14.03
C PHE A 172 1.23 0.44 -13.83
N LEU A 173 2.22 0.80 -14.65
CA LEU A 173 3.59 0.27 -14.55
C LEU A 173 4.57 1.42 -14.37
N GLY A 174 5.30 1.41 -13.26
CA GLY A 174 6.33 2.40 -12.94
C GLY A 174 7.73 1.92 -13.29
N THR A 175 8.48 2.75 -14.01
CA THR A 175 9.89 2.51 -14.38
C THR A 175 10.77 3.69 -13.97
N THR A 176 12.07 3.62 -14.25
CA THR A 176 13.00 4.69 -13.91
C THR A 176 12.71 6.03 -14.58
N THR A 177 12.00 6.09 -15.68
CA THR A 177 11.78 7.36 -16.40
C THR A 177 10.31 7.68 -16.66
N ARG A 178 9.39 6.72 -16.47
CA ARG A 178 8.00 6.93 -16.86
C ARG A 178 6.98 6.16 -16.05
N LEU A 179 5.75 6.66 -16.05
CA LEU A 179 4.56 5.94 -15.65
C LEU A 179 3.79 5.55 -16.91
N THR A 180 3.56 4.25 -17.13
CA THR A 180 2.78 3.76 -18.25
C THR A 180 1.44 3.25 -17.77
N VAL A 181 0.37 3.65 -18.46
CA VAL A 181 -1.01 3.25 -18.19
C VAL A 181 -1.49 2.31 -19.28
N PHE A 182 -2.02 1.17 -18.90
CA PHE A 182 -2.55 0.15 -19.82
C PHE A 182 -4.05 -0.07 -19.55
N ASP A 183 -4.76 -0.51 -20.56
CA ASP A 183 -6.03 -1.21 -20.37
C ASP A 183 -5.72 -2.58 -19.73
N SER A 184 -6.34 -2.90 -18.61
CA SER A 184 -6.03 -4.15 -17.88
C SER A 184 -6.57 -5.40 -18.56
N ARG A 185 -7.49 -5.29 -19.52
CA ARG A 185 -8.14 -6.41 -20.20
C ARG A 185 -7.26 -7.03 -21.29
N ASP A 186 -6.61 -6.18 -22.07
CA ASP A 186 -5.82 -6.59 -23.25
C ASP A 186 -4.36 -6.13 -23.18
N GLU A 187 -4.01 -5.40 -22.09
CA GLU A 187 -2.67 -4.84 -21.85
C GLU A 187 -2.19 -3.88 -22.96
N ARG A 188 -3.14 -3.26 -23.65
CA ARG A 188 -2.85 -2.21 -24.62
C ARG A 188 -2.42 -0.94 -23.91
N VAL A 189 -1.32 -0.35 -24.35
CA VAL A 189 -0.85 0.94 -23.83
C VAL A 189 -1.89 2.01 -24.15
N LEU A 190 -2.41 2.65 -23.13
CA LEU A 190 -3.30 3.80 -23.22
C LEU A 190 -2.50 5.10 -23.18
N LYS A 191 -1.48 5.15 -22.33
CA LYS A 191 -0.67 6.35 -22.15
C LYS A 191 0.72 6.01 -21.62
N SER A 192 1.73 6.72 -22.12
CA SER A 192 3.10 6.70 -21.58
C SER A 192 3.46 8.11 -21.13
N ILE A 193 3.74 8.28 -19.85
CA ILE A 193 3.92 9.57 -19.19
C ILE A 193 5.40 9.67 -18.76
N PRO A 194 6.24 10.37 -19.53
CA PRO A 194 7.65 10.54 -19.22
C PRO A 194 7.90 11.64 -18.19
N ASP A 195 9.15 11.75 -17.76
CA ASP A 195 9.71 12.85 -16.97
C ASP A 195 8.98 13.10 -15.64
N VAL A 196 8.56 12.02 -14.96
CA VAL A 196 7.93 12.04 -13.65
C VAL A 196 8.83 11.39 -12.60
N GLY A 197 8.75 11.87 -11.36
CA GLY A 197 9.48 11.29 -10.21
C GLY A 197 10.98 11.63 -10.16
N GLU A 198 11.47 12.58 -10.94
CA GLU A 198 12.87 13.08 -11.03
C GLU A 198 13.90 12.05 -11.50
N SER A 199 14.09 10.98 -10.78
CA SER A 199 15.09 9.93 -11.12
C SER A 199 14.42 8.57 -11.30
N GLY A 200 13.11 8.55 -11.42
CA GLY A 200 12.35 7.33 -11.65
C GLY A 200 11.01 7.33 -10.96
N VAL A 201 10.09 6.57 -11.53
CA VAL A 201 8.81 6.30 -10.87
C VAL A 201 9.05 5.24 -9.81
N PHE A 202 9.36 5.72 -8.62
CA PHE A 202 9.38 4.91 -7.41
C PHE A 202 7.95 4.64 -6.94
N PRO A 203 7.66 4.52 -5.62
CA PRO A 203 6.29 4.38 -5.21
C PRO A 203 5.41 5.50 -5.75
N PHE A 204 4.22 5.13 -6.10
CA PHE A 204 3.16 6.06 -6.48
C PHE A 204 1.82 5.51 -6.00
N THR A 205 0.84 6.39 -5.91
CA THR A 205 -0.56 6.02 -5.66
C THR A 205 -1.46 6.73 -6.65
N VAL A 206 -2.69 6.25 -6.78
CA VAL A 206 -3.69 6.85 -7.67
C VAL A 206 -5.00 7.10 -6.91
N ASN A 207 -5.70 8.14 -7.29
CA ASN A 207 -7.04 8.39 -6.77
C ASN A 207 -8.06 7.45 -7.42
N ARG A 208 -9.20 7.24 -6.77
CA ARG A 208 -10.23 6.31 -7.22
C ARG A 208 -10.80 6.63 -8.59
N LYS A 209 -10.94 7.92 -8.88
CA LYS A 209 -11.47 8.37 -10.18
C LYS A 209 -10.48 8.19 -11.33
N LEU A 210 -9.25 7.79 -11.05
CA LEU A 210 -8.16 7.66 -12.01
C LEU A 210 -7.90 8.95 -12.80
N THR A 211 -8.07 10.09 -12.14
CA THR A 211 -7.76 11.41 -12.70
C THR A 211 -6.33 11.82 -12.39
N TYR A 212 -5.82 11.43 -11.21
CA TYR A 212 -4.49 11.81 -10.75
C TYR A 212 -3.71 10.61 -10.23
N ALA A 213 -2.39 10.62 -10.53
CA ALA A 213 -1.40 9.84 -9.82
C ALA A 213 -0.48 10.78 -9.02
N PHE A 214 -0.05 10.32 -7.84
CA PHE A 214 0.91 11.02 -6.99
C PHE A 214 2.19 10.21 -6.98
N VAL A 215 3.22 10.70 -7.67
CA VAL A 215 4.46 9.98 -7.94
C VAL A 215 5.57 10.51 -7.04
N CYS A 216 6.14 9.66 -6.21
CA CYS A 216 7.22 10.03 -5.29
C CYS A 216 8.46 10.54 -6.03
N LEU A 217 9.13 11.54 -5.45
CA LEU A 217 10.38 12.09 -5.99
C LEU A 217 11.60 11.30 -5.51
N GLY A 218 12.51 11.02 -6.42
CA GLY A 218 13.72 10.24 -6.15
C GLY A 218 14.91 11.06 -5.64
N LYS A 219 14.84 12.40 -5.59
CA LYS A 219 15.93 13.29 -5.14
C LYS A 219 15.51 14.28 -4.06
N HIS A 220 14.22 14.43 -3.81
CA HIS A 220 13.65 15.32 -2.80
C HIS A 220 12.53 14.62 -2.07
N VAL A 221 12.20 15.06 -0.87
CA VAL A 221 10.95 14.67 -0.23
C VAL A 221 9.83 15.48 -0.84
N GLY A 222 8.95 14.80 -1.55
CA GLY A 222 7.87 15.39 -2.31
C GLY A 222 7.29 14.44 -3.33
N PHE A 223 6.44 14.97 -4.19
CA PHE A 223 5.77 14.19 -5.22
C PHE A 223 5.42 15.05 -6.43
N ASP A 224 5.32 14.40 -7.58
CA ASP A 224 4.67 14.97 -8.76
C ASP A 224 3.18 14.62 -8.73
N VAL A 225 2.33 15.61 -9.03
CA VAL A 225 0.92 15.39 -9.36
C VAL A 225 0.84 15.17 -10.86
N VAL A 226 0.45 13.98 -11.25
CA VAL A 226 0.33 13.58 -12.65
C VAL A 226 -1.14 13.57 -13.03
N ASP A 227 -1.50 14.38 -14.03
CA ASP A 227 -2.82 14.34 -14.67
C ASP A 227 -2.82 13.15 -15.64
N LEU A 228 -3.64 12.14 -15.33
CA LEU A 228 -3.71 10.90 -16.11
C LEU A 228 -4.43 11.07 -17.44
N GLU A 229 -5.32 12.07 -17.57
CA GLU A 229 -5.98 12.39 -18.83
C GLU A 229 -5.03 13.16 -19.76
N GLN A 230 -4.36 14.21 -19.26
CA GLN A 230 -3.38 14.97 -20.03
C GLN A 230 -2.10 14.17 -20.30
N GLY A 231 -1.76 13.21 -19.44
CA GLY A 231 -0.56 12.38 -19.57
C GLY A 231 0.72 13.14 -19.26
N LYS A 232 0.71 14.00 -18.25
CA LYS A 232 1.90 14.76 -17.81
C LYS A 232 1.82 15.13 -16.33
N ALA A 233 2.98 15.41 -15.74
CA ALA A 233 3.04 16.09 -14.45
C ALA A 233 2.52 17.54 -14.60
N ILE A 234 1.57 17.94 -13.73
CA ILE A 234 1.01 19.28 -13.72
C ILE A 234 1.52 20.11 -12.55
N HIS A 235 1.96 19.48 -11.47
CA HIS A 235 2.56 20.14 -10.31
C HIS A 235 3.67 19.27 -9.75
N ARG A 236 4.71 19.93 -9.20
CA ARG A 236 5.70 19.34 -8.30
C ARG A 236 5.53 19.95 -6.93
N VAL A 237 5.32 19.13 -5.91
CA VAL A 237 5.10 19.56 -4.53
C VAL A 237 6.25 19.02 -3.67
N LEU A 238 6.95 19.91 -2.98
CA LEU A 238 8.03 19.56 -2.07
C LEU A 238 7.52 19.62 -0.62
N ALA A 239 8.01 18.72 0.21
CA ALA A 239 7.73 18.72 1.65
C ALA A 239 8.72 19.64 2.36
N GLY A 240 8.38 20.94 2.42
CA GLY A 240 9.04 21.95 3.25
C GLY A 240 10.57 21.83 3.35
N ASP A 241 11.07 21.92 4.59
CA ASP A 241 12.51 21.99 4.92
C ASP A 241 13.25 20.63 4.88
N SER A 242 12.77 19.67 4.09
CA SER A 242 13.47 18.39 3.98
C SER A 242 14.88 18.60 3.40
N PRO A 243 15.93 18.02 4.01
CA PRO A 243 17.30 18.18 3.52
C PRO A 243 17.40 17.75 2.05
N ILE A 244 18.24 18.46 1.28
CA ILE A 244 18.65 18.04 -0.05
C ILE A 244 19.29 16.64 0.07
N ALA A 245 18.97 15.73 -0.84
CA ALA A 245 19.38 14.33 -0.87
C ALA A 245 18.47 13.33 -0.11
N HIS A 246 17.47 13.79 0.61
CA HIS A 246 16.39 12.90 1.04
C HIS A 246 15.44 12.63 -0.13
N ARG A 247 14.76 11.49 -0.11
CA ARG A 247 13.82 11.08 -1.15
C ARG A 247 12.52 10.55 -0.54
N THR A 248 11.48 10.61 -1.34
CA THR A 248 10.20 10.00 -0.98
C THR A 248 10.20 8.53 -1.42
N HIS A 249 9.83 7.63 -0.51
CA HIS A 249 9.64 6.23 -0.88
C HIS A 249 8.36 5.64 -0.29
N GLY A 250 7.28 6.35 -0.41
CA GLY A 250 5.96 5.89 -0.03
C GLY A 250 4.93 7.00 -0.14
N ALA A 251 3.81 6.70 -0.74
CA ALA A 251 2.67 7.59 -0.83
C ALA A 251 1.39 6.80 -0.59
N GLY A 252 0.42 7.41 0.09
CA GLY A 252 -0.89 6.84 0.30
C GLY A 252 -1.94 7.92 0.49
N LEU A 253 -3.10 7.74 -0.14
CA LEU A 253 -4.29 8.54 0.07
C LEU A 253 -5.11 7.94 1.21
N THR A 254 -5.67 8.79 2.06
CA THR A 254 -6.74 8.34 2.97
C THR A 254 -7.90 7.74 2.17
N PRO A 255 -8.69 6.80 2.71
CA PRO A 255 -9.79 6.20 1.98
C PRO A 255 -10.79 7.20 1.39
N ASP A 256 -11.02 8.33 2.05
CA ASP A 256 -11.87 9.44 1.59
C ASP A 256 -11.15 10.42 0.64
N GLU A 257 -9.85 10.20 0.38
CA GLU A 257 -8.98 11.05 -0.44
C GLU A 257 -8.83 12.49 0.07
N SER A 258 -9.14 12.74 1.33
CA SER A 258 -8.96 14.08 1.91
C SER A 258 -7.51 14.42 2.21
N GLU A 259 -6.66 13.42 2.43
CA GLU A 259 -5.24 13.59 2.70
C GLU A 259 -4.36 12.66 1.88
N LEU A 260 -3.20 13.18 1.46
CA LEU A 260 -2.08 12.41 0.93
C LEU A 260 -0.96 12.40 1.96
N TRP A 261 -0.50 11.21 2.33
CA TRP A 261 0.65 11.05 3.21
C TRP A 261 1.82 10.49 2.42
N ILE A 262 3.02 11.05 2.64
CA ILE A 262 4.25 10.58 1.99
C ILE A 262 5.34 10.32 3.03
N SER A 263 6.18 9.31 2.78
CA SER A 263 7.29 8.96 3.67
C SER A 263 8.60 9.57 3.21
N ASP A 264 9.35 10.16 4.14
CA ASP A 264 10.76 10.48 3.97
C ASP A 264 11.59 9.20 4.20
N GLN A 265 12.17 8.64 3.14
CA GLN A 265 12.94 7.40 3.22
C GLN A 265 14.20 7.56 4.09
N ASP A 266 14.87 8.69 3.98
CA ASP A 266 16.18 8.95 4.58
C ASP A 266 16.04 9.67 5.95
N GLY A 267 14.82 10.12 6.28
CA GLY A 267 14.40 10.69 7.55
C GLY A 267 13.46 9.78 8.32
N LYS A 268 12.83 10.35 9.36
CA LYS A 268 11.89 9.65 10.24
C LYS A 268 10.57 10.41 10.29
N LYS A 269 9.98 10.70 9.12
CA LYS A 269 8.76 11.51 9.04
C LYS A 269 7.80 10.98 7.98
N LEU A 270 6.51 11.11 8.29
CA LEU A 270 5.44 11.09 7.29
C LEU A 270 4.90 12.50 7.16
N PHE A 271 5.04 13.09 5.99
CA PHE A 271 4.47 14.39 5.66
C PHE A 271 3.03 14.23 5.18
N ILE A 272 2.17 15.14 5.59
CA ILE A 272 0.72 15.11 5.37
C ILE A 272 0.31 16.32 4.56
N PHE A 273 -0.50 16.09 3.54
CA PHE A 273 -1.01 17.12 2.64
C PHE A 273 -2.53 17.05 2.56
N ASP A 274 -3.16 18.22 2.47
CA ASP A 274 -4.59 18.37 2.14
C ASP A 274 -4.78 18.07 0.64
N ALA A 275 -5.27 16.88 0.33
CA ALA A 275 -5.49 16.42 -1.04
C ALA A 275 -6.82 16.87 -1.64
N THR A 276 -7.64 17.62 -0.86
CA THR A 276 -8.83 18.31 -1.40
C THR A 276 -8.47 19.53 -2.25
N LYS A 277 -7.23 19.97 -2.16
CA LYS A 277 -6.66 21.10 -2.92
C LYS A 277 -5.81 20.61 -4.08
N MET A 278 -5.70 21.42 -5.10
CA MET A 278 -4.84 21.17 -6.26
C MET A 278 -3.95 22.40 -6.54
N PRO A 279 -2.62 22.30 -6.38
CA PRO A 279 -1.90 21.14 -5.83
C PRO A 279 -2.22 20.88 -4.35
N PRO A 280 -2.00 19.62 -3.87
CA PRO A 280 -2.16 19.32 -2.46
C PRO A 280 -1.32 20.23 -1.57
N ALA A 281 -1.93 20.72 -0.49
CA ALA A 281 -1.32 21.73 0.39
C ALA A 281 -0.76 21.09 1.68
N PRO A 282 0.43 21.52 2.18
CA PRO A 282 0.98 20.98 3.42
C PRO A 282 0.04 21.16 4.61
N LYS A 283 -0.11 20.09 5.43
CA LYS A 283 -0.84 20.09 6.71
C LYS A 283 0.06 19.84 7.92
N GLY A 284 1.23 19.24 7.74
CA GLY A 284 2.15 18.92 8.81
C GLY A 284 2.83 17.58 8.60
N HIS A 285 3.29 16.96 9.69
CA HIS A 285 3.94 15.65 9.67
C HIS A 285 3.71 14.91 10.98
N VAL A 286 4.01 13.62 10.98
CA VAL A 286 4.19 12.79 12.18
C VAL A 286 5.58 12.20 12.18
N ASP A 287 6.17 12.02 13.38
CA ASP A 287 7.49 11.44 13.54
C ASP A 287 7.41 9.92 13.64
N LEU A 288 8.30 9.24 12.92
CA LEU A 288 8.46 7.79 12.91
C LEU A 288 9.54 7.35 13.90
N SER A 289 9.39 6.16 14.48
CA SER A 289 10.38 5.58 15.39
C SER A 289 11.68 5.19 14.70
N ILE A 290 11.60 4.78 13.43
CA ILE A 290 12.74 4.39 12.57
C ILE A 290 12.61 5.00 11.19
N GLY A 291 13.72 5.12 10.48
CA GLY A 291 13.75 5.42 9.04
C GLY A 291 13.58 4.15 8.19
N GLY A 292 13.51 4.31 6.90
CA GLY A 292 13.43 3.21 5.93
C GLY A 292 12.48 3.49 4.79
N HIS A 293 12.18 2.48 3.99
CA HIS A 293 11.35 2.68 2.81
C HIS A 293 10.19 1.68 2.72
N GLY A 294 9.05 2.19 2.31
CA GLY A 294 7.83 1.43 2.11
C GLY A 294 6.64 2.35 1.84
N TRP A 295 5.51 1.77 1.51
CA TRP A 295 4.30 2.54 1.24
C TRP A 295 3.65 3.05 2.51
N VAL A 296 2.75 4.00 2.36
CA VAL A 296 1.84 4.46 3.41
C VAL A 296 0.47 3.88 3.13
N ASN A 297 -0.12 3.23 4.11
CA ASN A 297 -1.41 2.58 4.00
C ASN A 297 -2.34 3.03 5.10
N PHE A 298 -3.64 2.88 4.84
CA PHE A 298 -4.70 3.18 5.80
C PHE A 298 -5.58 1.96 6.01
N SER A 299 -6.17 1.86 7.19
CA SER A 299 -7.22 0.89 7.44
C SER A 299 -8.42 1.13 6.52
N LEU A 300 -9.17 0.08 6.25
CA LEU A 300 -10.33 0.15 5.35
C LEU A 300 -11.40 1.13 5.84
N ASP A 301 -11.48 1.35 7.16
CA ASP A 301 -12.35 2.33 7.80
C ASP A 301 -11.76 3.74 7.91
N GLY A 302 -10.51 3.93 7.47
CA GLY A 302 -9.80 5.21 7.53
C GLY A 302 -9.33 5.63 8.92
N LYS A 303 -9.51 4.79 9.94
CA LYS A 303 -9.18 5.13 11.32
C LYS A 303 -7.68 5.11 11.60
N TYR A 304 -6.96 4.16 11.00
CA TYR A 304 -5.55 3.95 11.25
C TYR A 304 -4.70 4.19 10.01
N ALA A 305 -3.48 4.68 10.25
CA ALA A 305 -2.42 4.79 9.25
C ALA A 305 -1.18 4.03 9.73
N TRP A 306 -0.51 3.36 8.81
CA TRP A 306 0.75 2.65 9.02
C TRP A 306 1.64 2.73 7.79
N CYS A 307 2.92 2.50 7.99
CA CYS A 307 3.91 2.48 6.93
C CYS A 307 4.96 1.38 7.19
N HIS A 308 6.14 1.53 6.65
CA HIS A 308 7.26 0.59 6.82
C HIS A 308 7.81 0.49 8.26
N THR A 309 7.33 1.29 9.19
CA THR A 309 7.78 1.29 10.59
C THR A 309 6.83 0.48 11.48
N PRO A 310 7.20 0.18 12.74
CA PRO A 310 6.28 -0.48 13.66
C PRO A 310 5.19 0.45 14.19
N ASP A 311 5.20 1.72 13.80
CA ASP A 311 4.27 2.73 14.30
C ASP A 311 2.89 2.58 13.67
N VAL A 312 1.85 2.65 14.50
CA VAL A 312 0.46 2.77 14.07
C VAL A 312 -0.07 4.11 14.57
N PHE A 313 -0.61 4.90 13.66
CA PHE A 313 -1.19 6.20 13.98
C PHE A 313 -2.71 6.16 13.87
N ASP A 314 -3.40 6.91 14.72
CA ASP A 314 -4.76 7.31 14.47
C ASP A 314 -4.74 8.36 13.35
N ALA A 315 -5.40 8.05 12.22
CA ALA A 315 -5.33 8.88 11.03
C ALA A 315 -6.04 10.24 11.17
N HIS A 316 -6.93 10.41 12.16
CA HIS A 316 -7.61 11.68 12.43
C HIS A 316 -6.82 12.56 13.39
N THR A 317 -6.38 12.00 14.53
CA THR A 317 -5.67 12.76 15.57
C THR A 317 -4.17 12.89 15.31
N LYS A 318 -3.61 12.09 14.39
CA LYS A 318 -2.17 12.01 14.07
C LYS A 318 -1.33 11.48 15.23
N GLN A 319 -1.96 10.96 16.27
CA GLN A 319 -1.27 10.40 17.43
C GLN A 319 -0.86 8.95 17.17
N ARG A 320 0.34 8.57 17.62
CA ARG A 320 0.75 7.16 17.63
C ARG A 320 -0.05 6.42 18.69
N VAL A 321 -0.81 5.41 18.29
CA VAL A 321 -1.73 4.64 19.15
C VAL A 321 -1.21 3.25 19.46
N ALA A 322 -0.29 2.71 18.64
CA ALA A 322 0.34 1.42 18.90
C ALA A 322 1.75 1.37 18.29
N THR A 323 2.54 0.42 18.79
CA THR A 323 3.81 0.01 18.19
C THR A 323 3.76 -1.50 17.99
N LEU A 324 3.84 -1.94 16.75
CA LEU A 324 3.86 -3.35 16.39
C LEU A 324 5.12 -4.01 16.94
N LYS A 325 4.97 -5.16 17.58
CA LYS A 325 6.06 -5.93 18.19
C LYS A 325 5.96 -7.38 17.75
N ASP A 326 7.10 -7.98 17.45
CA ASP A 326 7.18 -9.39 17.10
C ASP A 326 6.88 -10.33 18.28
N GLU A 327 7.00 -11.62 18.05
CA GLU A 327 6.80 -12.67 19.06
C GLU A 327 7.74 -12.56 20.29
N THR A 328 8.86 -11.84 20.13
CA THR A 328 9.82 -11.58 21.23
C THR A 328 9.52 -10.29 21.97
N GLY A 329 8.50 -9.54 21.55
CA GLY A 329 8.13 -8.25 22.11
C GLY A 329 8.97 -7.08 21.60
N LYS A 330 9.78 -7.26 20.57
CA LYS A 330 10.62 -6.22 19.97
C LYS A 330 9.91 -5.52 18.83
N PRO A 331 10.03 -4.18 18.71
CA PRO A 331 9.62 -3.46 17.52
C PRO A 331 10.40 -3.95 16.29
N PHE A 332 9.74 -3.97 15.14
CA PHE A 332 10.36 -4.40 13.89
C PHE A 332 10.03 -3.42 12.75
N GLY A 333 10.79 -3.49 11.66
CA GLY A 333 10.51 -2.79 10.44
C GLY A 333 9.86 -3.72 9.41
N SER A 334 8.98 -3.16 8.59
CA SER A 334 8.35 -3.86 7.47
C SER A 334 8.17 -2.90 6.31
N SER A 335 8.14 -3.43 5.09
CA SER A 335 7.87 -2.62 3.91
C SER A 335 6.44 -2.72 3.41
N LYS A 336 5.66 -3.74 3.82
CA LYS A 336 4.33 -4.04 3.31
C LYS A 336 3.37 -4.51 4.38
N LEU A 337 2.17 -3.94 4.34
CA LEU A 337 1.11 -4.25 5.30
C LEU A 337 -0.22 -4.34 4.54
N ILE A 338 -1.01 -5.37 4.83
CA ILE A 338 -2.36 -5.57 4.27
C ILE A 338 -3.33 -5.88 5.39
N GLU A 339 -4.42 -5.14 5.45
CA GLU A 339 -5.56 -5.45 6.31
C GLU A 339 -6.46 -6.48 5.65
N VAL A 340 -6.85 -7.51 6.41
CA VAL A 340 -7.76 -8.57 5.98
C VAL A 340 -8.85 -8.74 7.00
N HIS A 341 -10.09 -8.75 6.53
CA HIS A 341 -11.26 -9.01 7.37
C HIS A 341 -11.78 -10.43 7.16
N PHE A 342 -12.03 -11.10 8.26
CA PHE A 342 -12.67 -12.42 8.29
C PHE A 342 -14.05 -12.35 8.94
N LYS A 343 -15.00 -13.07 8.37
CA LYS A 343 -16.30 -13.34 9.00
C LYS A 343 -16.53 -14.85 8.98
N ASN A 344 -16.72 -15.45 10.16
CA ASN A 344 -16.89 -16.90 10.32
C ASN A 344 -15.76 -17.72 9.63
N GLY A 345 -14.51 -17.26 9.75
CA GLY A 345 -13.35 -17.92 9.15
C GLY A 345 -13.17 -17.71 7.64
N LYS A 346 -14.03 -16.94 6.99
CA LYS A 346 -13.97 -16.60 5.56
C LYS A 346 -13.47 -15.19 5.35
N VAL A 347 -12.60 -14.98 4.36
CA VAL A 347 -12.14 -13.65 3.95
C VAL A 347 -13.28 -12.90 3.27
N VAL A 348 -13.61 -11.72 3.80
CA VAL A 348 -14.74 -10.90 3.29
C VAL A 348 -14.33 -9.51 2.80
N ARG A 349 -13.18 -9.00 3.24
CA ARG A 349 -12.62 -7.71 2.80
C ARG A 349 -11.10 -7.74 2.88
N MET A 350 -10.45 -6.94 2.02
CA MET A 350 -9.00 -6.85 1.97
C MET A 350 -8.57 -5.46 1.51
N SER A 351 -7.50 -4.92 2.11
CA SER A 351 -6.90 -3.67 1.68
C SER A 351 -5.88 -3.89 0.55
N SER A 352 -5.33 -2.79 0.03
CA SER A 352 -4.20 -2.77 -0.89
C SER A 352 -2.96 -2.23 -0.19
N GLU A 353 -1.77 -2.69 -0.56
CA GLU A 353 -0.51 -2.15 -0.05
C GLU A 353 -0.12 -0.79 -0.65
N PHE A 354 -0.79 -0.33 -1.70
CA PHE A 354 -0.37 0.84 -2.48
C PHE A 354 -1.01 2.16 -2.03
N GLY A 355 -1.76 2.17 -0.93
CA GLY A 355 -2.41 3.38 -0.42
C GLY A 355 -3.33 4.04 -1.44
N LEU A 356 -4.10 3.24 -2.19
CA LEU A 356 -5.01 3.72 -3.22
C LEU A 356 -6.18 4.50 -2.62
N GLY A 357 -6.58 5.57 -3.29
CA GLY A 357 -7.79 6.32 -2.96
C GLY A 357 -9.05 5.51 -3.16
N ARG A 358 -10.05 5.71 -2.30
CA ARG A 358 -11.30 4.93 -2.22
C ARG A 358 -12.55 5.78 -2.11
N ALA A 359 -12.46 7.09 -2.37
CA ALA A 359 -13.60 7.99 -2.23
C ALA A 359 -14.83 7.49 -3.00
N GLY A 360 -15.95 7.34 -2.30
CA GLY A 360 -17.22 6.89 -2.87
C GLY A 360 -17.32 5.37 -3.11
N MET A 361 -16.49 4.56 -2.45
CA MET A 361 -16.68 3.09 -2.38
C MET A 361 -17.64 2.71 -1.28
#